data_8e31ffb1671b0ce0e3ef7c4830ab8318
#
_entry.id   8e31ffb1671b0ce0e3ef7c4830ab8318
#
_cell.length_a   1.000
_cell.length_b   1.000
_cell.length_c   1.000
_cell.angle_alpha   90.00
_cell.angle_beta   90.00
_cell.angle_gamma   90.00
#
_symmetry.space_group_name_H-M   'P 1'
#
loop_
_entity.id
_entity.type
_entity.pdbx_description
1 polymer ?
#
loop_
_entity_poly.entity_id
_entity_poly.type
_entity_poly.pdbx_seq_one_letter_code
_entity_poly.pdbx_strand_id
1 'polypeptide(L)'
;METYKRRRGDRKDGRLLRELDSLHFITGIIYPNRCDNEAYISVKVDLTAMNAYLARKNAEETDFPYTMFHIVVAALEKTITLRPKLNRFIVNSNFYQRNEVSAAFVVKKQFSDKGAEALAFLHGKETDTVAEVHDYIRRQVTECRSEKVDASTAGMDMFNKMPRWMGKAIVRFLMFLDRHGWVPSDLIATDPYYSSVVISNLGSIKLKCGYHHLTNWGTCSLFCIIGEKKKSPFINEDGTVTMRETLELGLTIDERLADGYYYSKSVRLLEYLLTHPEELEKPMSEEVQYE
;
A
#
# COMPACT_ATOMS: atom_id res chain seq x y z
N MET A 1 -0.73 23.83 12.78
CA MET A 1 -1.69 22.70 12.91
C MET A 1 -2.04 22.50 14.37
N GLU A 2 -3.31 22.55 14.73
CA GLU A 2 -3.74 22.13 16.07
C GLU A 2 -3.43 20.65 16.26
N THR A 3 -2.71 20.33 17.32
CA THR A 3 -2.42 18.92 17.66
C THR A 3 -3.72 18.23 18.05
N TYR A 4 -4.18 17.30 17.25
CA TYR A 4 -5.39 16.53 17.54
C TYR A 4 -5.27 15.83 18.91
N LYS A 5 -6.17 16.18 19.81
CA LYS A 5 -6.25 15.53 21.13
C LYS A 5 -7.06 14.24 21.01
N ARG A 6 -6.42 13.11 21.26
CA ARG A 6 -7.04 11.78 21.25
C ARG A 6 -8.31 11.75 22.12
N ARG A 7 -9.38 11.18 21.56
CA ARG A 7 -10.69 11.06 22.25
C ARG A 7 -10.94 9.60 22.66
N ARG A 8 -11.89 9.39 23.56
CA ARG A 8 -12.32 8.05 23.95
C ARG A 8 -12.80 7.27 22.71
N GLY A 9 -12.31 6.05 22.52
CA GLY A 9 -12.62 5.20 21.35
C GLY A 9 -11.63 5.31 20.21
N ASP A 10 -10.76 6.33 20.20
CA ASP A 10 -9.68 6.40 19.21
C ASP A 10 -8.62 5.33 19.50
N ARG A 11 -8.09 4.75 18.43
CA ARG A 11 -6.97 3.82 18.47
C ARG A 11 -5.64 4.60 18.40
N LYS A 12 -4.51 3.90 18.61
CA LYS A 12 -3.17 4.50 18.42
C LYS A 12 -2.91 4.85 16.97
N ASP A 13 -3.42 4.00 16.06
CA ASP A 13 -3.24 4.06 14.61
C ASP A 13 -4.38 4.77 13.87
N GLY A 14 -5.49 5.15 14.56
CA GLY A 14 -6.62 5.77 13.86
C GLY A 14 -7.63 6.44 14.77
N ARG A 15 -8.35 7.40 14.19
CA ARG A 15 -9.43 8.18 14.82
C ARG A 15 -10.77 7.52 14.51
N LEU A 16 -11.58 7.30 15.53
CA LEU A 16 -12.92 6.74 15.38
C LEU A 16 -13.81 7.70 14.58
N LEU A 17 -14.39 7.20 13.49
CA LEU A 17 -15.42 7.90 12.73
C LEU A 17 -16.76 7.78 13.46
N ARG A 18 -17.25 8.90 13.97
CA ARG A 18 -18.46 8.95 14.81
C ARG A 18 -19.72 9.19 14.00
N GLU A 19 -19.56 9.75 12.80
CA GLU A 19 -20.64 10.06 11.87
C GLU A 19 -20.44 9.20 10.64
N LEU A 20 -21.28 8.19 10.50
CA LEU A 20 -21.35 7.29 9.35
C LEU A 20 -22.73 7.40 8.75
N ASP A 21 -22.84 7.32 7.45
CA ASP A 21 -24.14 7.10 6.82
C ASP A 21 -24.68 5.70 7.16
N SER A 22 -25.98 5.52 6.99
CA SER A 22 -26.70 4.30 7.39
C SER A 22 -26.15 3.04 6.70
N LEU A 23 -25.67 3.15 5.46
CA LEU A 23 -25.15 2.01 4.71
C LEU A 23 -23.82 1.54 5.32
N HIS A 24 -22.85 2.43 5.52
CA HIS A 24 -21.56 2.08 6.12
C HIS A 24 -21.72 1.58 7.56
N PHE A 25 -22.65 2.16 8.32
CA PHE A 25 -22.95 1.67 9.67
C PHE A 25 -23.41 0.21 9.67
N ILE A 26 -24.35 -0.14 8.80
CA ILE A 26 -24.90 -1.51 8.71
C ILE A 26 -23.85 -2.47 8.16
N THR A 27 -23.13 -2.12 7.09
CA THR A 27 -22.12 -2.99 6.47
C THR A 27 -21.00 -3.37 7.42
N GLY A 28 -20.58 -2.45 8.31
CA GLY A 28 -19.59 -2.75 9.35
C GLY A 28 -20.05 -3.80 10.38
N ILE A 29 -21.37 -3.99 10.51
CA ILE A 29 -21.96 -4.97 11.44
C ILE A 29 -22.22 -6.31 10.76
N ILE A 30 -22.86 -6.29 9.58
CA ILE A 30 -23.27 -7.53 8.89
C ILE A 30 -22.09 -8.22 8.16
N TYR A 31 -21.04 -7.48 7.84
CA TYR A 31 -19.83 -7.97 7.20
C TYR A 31 -18.60 -7.80 8.12
N PRO A 32 -18.42 -8.65 9.14
CA PRO A 32 -17.43 -8.40 10.20
C PRO A 32 -15.97 -8.63 9.76
N ASN A 33 -15.74 -9.49 8.76
CA ASN A 33 -14.41 -9.88 8.34
C ASN A 33 -13.96 -9.13 7.08
N ARG A 34 -12.73 -8.65 7.05
CA ARG A 34 -12.18 -7.93 5.91
C ARG A 34 -11.99 -8.84 4.70
N CYS A 35 -11.45 -10.03 4.88
CA CYS A 35 -11.18 -10.98 3.81
C CYS A 35 -12.45 -11.58 3.16
N ASP A 36 -13.64 -11.33 3.71
CA ASP A 36 -14.91 -11.72 3.08
C ASP A 36 -15.51 -10.57 2.25
N ASN A 37 -14.88 -9.39 2.27
CA ASN A 37 -15.38 -8.16 1.65
C ASN A 37 -14.32 -7.54 0.73
N GLU A 38 -13.65 -8.37 -0.02
CA GLU A 38 -12.64 -7.96 -0.98
C GLU A 38 -13.27 -7.64 -2.33
N ALA A 39 -12.92 -6.49 -2.88
CA ALA A 39 -13.16 -6.19 -4.28
C ALA A 39 -11.83 -6.10 -5.03
N TYR A 40 -11.83 -6.55 -6.29
CA TYR A 40 -10.62 -6.66 -7.10
C TYR A 40 -10.73 -5.71 -8.29
N ILE A 41 -9.74 -4.84 -8.45
CA ILE A 41 -9.69 -3.85 -9.53
C ILE A 41 -8.40 -4.05 -10.31
N SER A 42 -8.53 -4.20 -11.64
CA SER A 42 -7.38 -4.22 -12.55
C SER A 42 -7.16 -2.84 -13.13
N VAL A 43 -5.91 -2.42 -13.14
CA VAL A 43 -5.46 -1.16 -13.75
C VAL A 43 -4.38 -1.47 -14.76
N LYS A 44 -4.55 -1.02 -16.01
CA LYS A 44 -3.55 -1.18 -17.07
C LYS A 44 -3.00 0.17 -17.48
N VAL A 45 -1.71 0.35 -17.30
CA VAL A 45 -1.00 1.63 -17.51
C VAL A 45 -0.10 1.55 -18.74
N ASP A 46 -0.18 2.54 -19.62
CA ASP A 46 0.81 2.81 -20.67
C ASP A 46 2.06 3.42 -20.04
N LEU A 47 3.21 2.78 -20.23
CA LEU A 47 4.47 3.22 -19.63
C LEU A 47 5.25 4.25 -20.44
N THR A 48 4.73 4.72 -21.55
CA THR A 48 5.46 5.63 -22.46
C THR A 48 5.93 6.89 -21.74
N ALA A 49 5.02 7.60 -21.06
CA ALA A 49 5.36 8.82 -20.31
C ALA A 49 6.24 8.52 -19.09
N MET A 50 5.93 7.45 -18.35
CA MET A 50 6.73 7.03 -17.19
C MET A 50 8.17 6.68 -17.58
N ASN A 51 8.38 5.97 -18.68
CA ASN A 51 9.72 5.63 -19.16
C ASN A 51 10.51 6.87 -19.59
N ALA A 52 9.86 7.84 -20.24
CA ALA A 52 10.49 9.11 -20.60
C ALA A 52 10.87 9.92 -19.34
N TYR A 53 9.99 9.95 -18.33
CA TYR A 53 10.26 10.60 -17.06
C TYR A 53 11.45 9.96 -16.33
N LEU A 54 11.46 8.60 -16.24
CA LEU A 54 12.55 7.86 -15.60
C LEU A 54 13.89 8.06 -16.31
N ALA A 55 13.90 8.11 -17.65
CA ALA A 55 15.11 8.40 -18.42
C ALA A 55 15.68 9.79 -18.11
N ARG A 56 14.81 10.80 -17.97
CA ARG A 56 15.21 12.16 -17.59
C ARG A 56 15.76 12.21 -16.17
N LYS A 57 15.06 11.65 -15.19
CA LYS A 57 15.49 11.62 -13.79
C LYS A 57 16.83 10.88 -13.60
N ASN A 58 17.01 9.76 -14.26
CA ASN A 58 18.21 8.94 -14.14
C ASN A 58 19.40 9.46 -14.95
N ALA A 59 19.23 10.50 -15.76
CA ALA A 59 20.37 11.19 -16.38
C ALA A 59 21.22 11.95 -15.34
N GLU A 60 20.61 12.33 -14.20
CA GLU A 60 21.25 13.09 -13.11
C GLU A 60 21.58 12.21 -11.90
N GLU A 61 20.87 11.08 -11.71
CA GLU A 61 21.03 10.15 -10.57
C GLU A 61 21.78 8.88 -10.99
N THR A 62 22.96 8.66 -10.45
CA THR A 62 23.84 7.55 -10.85
C THR A 62 23.93 6.41 -9.83
N ASP A 63 23.78 6.71 -8.52
CA ASP A 63 24.04 5.73 -7.46
C ASP A 63 22.87 4.80 -7.17
N PHE A 64 21.65 5.35 -7.18
CA PHE A 64 20.42 4.58 -6.95
C PHE A 64 19.32 5.05 -7.90
N PRO A 65 19.21 4.46 -9.09
CA PRO A 65 18.32 4.99 -10.12
C PRO A 65 16.84 4.90 -9.72
N TYR A 66 16.07 5.89 -10.14
CA TYR A 66 14.62 5.84 -10.09
C TYR A 66 14.10 4.67 -10.94
N THR A 67 13.14 3.97 -10.41
CA THR A 67 12.50 2.85 -11.11
C THR A 67 10.99 3.05 -11.13
N MET A 68 10.31 2.31 -11.97
CA MET A 68 8.85 2.21 -11.99
C MET A 68 8.27 1.96 -10.56
N PHE A 69 8.96 1.20 -9.71
CA PHE A 69 8.51 0.93 -8.35
C PHE A 69 8.37 2.21 -7.52
N HIS A 70 9.33 3.12 -7.61
CA HIS A 70 9.28 4.42 -6.91
C HIS A 70 8.08 5.26 -7.35
N ILE A 71 7.81 5.27 -8.66
CA ILE A 71 6.67 6.01 -9.24
C ILE A 71 5.34 5.41 -8.76
N VAL A 72 5.22 4.07 -8.77
CA VAL A 72 3.99 3.40 -8.29
C VAL A 72 3.76 3.65 -6.79
N VAL A 73 4.80 3.58 -5.96
CA VAL A 73 4.69 3.86 -4.52
C VAL A 73 4.27 5.31 -4.30
N ALA A 74 4.93 6.28 -4.93
CA ALA A 74 4.59 7.70 -4.80
C ALA A 74 3.16 8.01 -5.30
N ALA A 75 2.74 7.40 -6.43
CA ALA A 75 1.39 7.56 -6.96
C ALA A 75 0.32 6.99 -6.02
N LEU A 76 0.58 5.82 -5.40
CA LEU A 76 -0.31 5.25 -4.38
C LEU A 76 -0.40 6.14 -3.14
N GLU A 77 0.72 6.64 -2.62
CA GLU A 77 0.72 7.55 -1.47
C GLU A 77 -0.06 8.83 -1.76
N LYS A 78 0.21 9.48 -2.90
CA LYS A 78 -0.52 10.69 -3.31
C LYS A 78 -2.00 10.40 -3.50
N THR A 79 -2.34 9.29 -4.13
CA THR A 79 -3.74 8.87 -4.29
C THR A 79 -4.43 8.67 -2.94
N ILE A 80 -3.80 7.97 -1.99
CA ILE A 80 -4.37 7.72 -0.66
C ILE A 80 -4.49 9.03 0.12
N THR A 81 -3.52 9.93 0.00
CA THR A 81 -3.54 11.25 0.65
C THR A 81 -4.69 12.11 0.14
N LEU A 82 -4.87 12.20 -1.19
CA LEU A 82 -5.94 12.99 -1.82
C LEU A 82 -7.31 12.29 -1.75
N ARG A 83 -7.35 11.00 -1.50
CA ARG A 83 -8.57 10.18 -1.40
C ARG A 83 -8.67 9.52 -0.01
N PRO A 84 -8.96 10.29 1.05
CA PRO A 84 -8.80 9.83 2.44
C PRO A 84 -9.68 8.65 2.84
N LYS A 85 -10.80 8.35 2.15
CA LYS A 85 -11.57 7.13 2.43
C LYS A 85 -10.76 5.85 2.13
N LEU A 86 -9.77 5.89 1.22
CA LEU A 86 -8.85 4.77 0.99
C LEU A 86 -7.97 4.48 2.21
N ASN A 87 -7.78 5.48 3.08
CA ASN A 87 -6.97 5.37 4.29
C ASN A 87 -7.83 5.11 5.54
N ARG A 88 -8.91 4.37 5.38
CA ARG A 88 -9.78 3.91 6.46
C ARG A 88 -9.58 2.43 6.74
N PHE A 89 -10.03 2.01 7.92
CA PHE A 89 -10.07 0.60 8.28
C PHE A 89 -11.20 0.34 9.27
N ILE A 90 -11.59 -0.94 9.39
CA ILE A 90 -12.63 -1.39 10.29
C ILE A 90 -12.05 -2.37 11.29
N VAL A 91 -12.29 -2.13 12.58
CA VAL A 91 -11.97 -3.06 13.67
C VAL A 91 -13.17 -3.12 14.60
N ASN A 92 -13.61 -4.33 14.92
CA ASN A 92 -14.74 -4.58 15.81
C ASN A 92 -15.98 -3.74 15.42
N SER A 93 -16.35 -3.79 14.14
CA SER A 93 -17.45 -3.04 13.52
C SER A 93 -17.36 -1.52 13.58
N ASN A 94 -16.26 -0.97 14.07
CA ASN A 94 -16.03 0.48 14.11
C ASN A 94 -15.11 0.91 12.98
N PHE A 95 -15.47 2.02 12.35
CA PHE A 95 -14.69 2.63 11.28
C PHE A 95 -13.70 3.64 11.86
N TYR A 96 -12.49 3.61 11.35
CA TYR A 96 -11.42 4.49 11.75
C TYR A 96 -10.79 5.17 10.54
N GLN A 97 -10.45 6.45 10.68
CA GLN A 97 -9.55 7.15 9.78
C GLN A 97 -8.14 6.97 10.29
N ARG A 98 -7.24 6.42 9.49
CA ARG A 98 -5.83 6.25 9.86
C ARG A 98 -5.17 7.61 10.09
N ASN A 99 -4.20 7.65 11.01
CA ASN A 99 -3.53 8.91 11.41
C ASN A 99 -2.48 9.37 10.38
N GLU A 100 -1.95 8.45 9.59
CA GLU A 100 -0.90 8.70 8.61
C GLU A 100 -1.14 7.86 7.34
N VAL A 101 -0.49 8.20 6.24
CA VAL A 101 -0.38 7.35 5.07
C VAL A 101 0.90 6.55 5.18
N SER A 102 0.82 5.25 4.99
CA SER A 102 1.99 4.37 5.06
C SER A 102 1.91 3.26 4.01
N ALA A 103 3.05 2.89 3.47
CA ALA A 103 3.19 1.78 2.54
C ALA A 103 4.15 0.74 3.10
N ALA A 104 3.81 -0.53 2.96
CA ALA A 104 4.70 -1.64 3.27
C ALA A 104 4.99 -2.43 2.01
N PHE A 105 6.21 -2.93 1.86
CA PHE A 105 6.60 -3.74 0.71
C PHE A 105 7.67 -4.76 1.06
N VAL A 106 7.70 -5.83 0.26
CA VAL A 106 8.65 -6.93 0.45
C VAL A 106 9.93 -6.63 -0.32
N VAL A 107 11.07 -6.74 0.36
CA VAL A 107 12.42 -6.65 -0.23
C VAL A 107 13.05 -8.05 -0.21
N LYS A 108 13.33 -8.63 -1.36
CA LYS A 108 14.12 -9.86 -1.45
C LYS A 108 15.60 -9.54 -1.18
N LYS A 109 16.19 -10.19 -0.17
CA LYS A 109 17.62 -10.10 0.10
C LYS A 109 18.45 -10.78 -0.98
N GLN A 110 17.97 -11.91 -1.50
CA GLN A 110 18.55 -12.66 -2.61
C GLN A 110 17.46 -13.24 -3.51
N PHE A 111 17.64 -13.18 -4.82
CA PHE A 111 16.73 -13.81 -5.79
C PHE A 111 17.04 -15.30 -5.92
N SER A 112 16.61 -16.09 -4.94
CA SER A 112 16.69 -17.55 -4.92
C SER A 112 15.51 -18.13 -4.16
N ASP A 113 15.21 -19.42 -4.34
CA ASP A 113 14.10 -20.11 -3.65
C ASP A 113 14.28 -20.11 -2.12
N LYS A 114 15.52 -20.01 -1.66
CA LYS A 114 15.88 -19.94 -0.23
C LYS A 114 16.20 -18.51 0.23
N GLY A 115 16.06 -17.52 -0.65
CA GLY A 115 16.38 -16.13 -0.36
C GLY A 115 15.45 -15.57 0.72
N ALA A 116 16.02 -15.05 1.80
CA ALA A 116 15.26 -14.38 2.85
C ALA A 116 14.57 -13.13 2.29
N GLU A 117 13.38 -12.87 2.79
CA GLU A 117 12.61 -11.66 2.51
C GLU A 117 12.66 -10.77 3.75
N ALA A 118 12.75 -9.47 3.52
CA ALA A 118 12.65 -8.46 4.55
C ALA A 118 11.45 -7.55 4.24
N LEU A 119 10.87 -6.98 5.27
CA LEU A 119 9.78 -6.04 5.16
C LEU A 119 10.33 -4.63 5.26
N ALA A 120 9.95 -3.79 4.35
CA ALA A 120 10.27 -2.37 4.33
C ALA A 120 8.99 -1.57 4.55
N PHE A 121 9.11 -0.46 5.27
CA PHE A 121 8.01 0.42 5.59
C PHE A 121 8.36 1.83 5.13
N LEU A 122 7.36 2.53 4.66
CA LEU A 122 7.42 3.94 4.35
C LEU A 122 6.29 4.64 5.10
N HIS A 123 6.63 5.70 5.84
CA HIS A 123 5.69 6.56 6.53
C HIS A 123 5.66 7.90 5.79
N GLY A 124 4.61 8.09 4.98
CA GLY A 124 4.46 9.25 4.12
C GLY A 124 3.99 10.48 4.90
N LYS A 125 4.43 11.64 4.42
CA LYS A 125 3.99 12.95 4.90
C LYS A 125 3.27 13.68 3.77
N GLU A 126 2.34 14.53 4.13
CA GLU A 126 1.62 15.38 3.18
C GLU A 126 2.53 16.28 2.33
N THR A 127 3.73 16.57 2.84
CA THR A 127 4.75 17.41 2.17
C THR A 127 5.70 16.63 1.30
N ASP A 128 5.71 15.30 1.35
CA ASP A 128 6.64 14.47 0.60
C ASP A 128 6.34 14.55 -0.90
N THR A 129 7.38 14.33 -1.69
CA THR A 129 7.37 14.24 -3.16
C THR A 129 7.95 12.89 -3.58
N VAL A 130 8.02 12.64 -4.87
CA VAL A 130 8.68 11.43 -5.38
C VAL A 130 10.16 11.35 -4.98
N ALA A 131 10.82 12.47 -4.70
CA ALA A 131 12.22 12.48 -4.27
C ALA A 131 12.37 11.94 -2.84
N GLU A 132 11.51 12.35 -1.90
CA GLU A 132 11.50 11.82 -0.54
C GLU A 132 11.14 10.33 -0.53
N VAL A 133 10.17 9.91 -1.35
CA VAL A 133 9.81 8.49 -1.51
C VAL A 133 11.00 7.68 -2.03
N HIS A 134 11.70 8.17 -3.04
CA HIS A 134 12.91 7.54 -3.58
C HIS A 134 13.99 7.39 -2.50
N ASP A 135 14.30 8.46 -1.77
CA ASP A 135 15.32 8.45 -0.72
C ASP A 135 14.95 7.50 0.43
N TYR A 136 13.67 7.43 0.75
CA TYR A 136 13.17 6.53 1.77
C TYR A 136 13.32 5.08 1.35
N ILE A 137 12.91 4.73 0.12
CA ILE A 137 13.06 3.39 -0.44
C ILE A 137 14.54 3.01 -0.51
N ARG A 138 15.42 3.92 -0.95
CA ARG A 138 16.87 3.70 -0.97
C ARG A 138 17.39 3.30 0.40
N ARG A 139 17.06 4.05 1.44
CA ARG A 139 17.47 3.76 2.83
C ARG A 139 16.96 2.40 3.29
N GLN A 140 15.68 2.12 3.10
CA GLN A 140 15.05 0.86 3.51
C GLN A 140 15.64 -0.35 2.77
N VAL A 141 15.81 -0.26 1.45
CA VAL A 141 16.39 -1.35 0.66
C VAL A 141 17.87 -1.60 1.06
N THR A 142 18.63 -0.55 1.32
CA THR A 142 20.03 -0.66 1.77
C THR A 142 20.09 -1.31 3.15
N GLU A 143 19.23 -0.89 4.07
CA GLU A 143 19.15 -1.46 5.41
C GLU A 143 18.72 -2.93 5.39
N CYS A 144 17.66 -3.27 4.65
CA CYS A 144 17.16 -4.64 4.51
C CYS A 144 18.19 -5.59 3.87
N ARG A 145 19.05 -5.09 2.99
CA ARG A 145 20.13 -5.88 2.36
C ARG A 145 21.38 -6.00 3.22
N SER A 146 21.49 -5.22 4.29
CA SER A 146 22.58 -5.38 5.26
C SER A 146 22.45 -6.73 5.98
N GLU A 147 23.57 -7.28 6.46
CA GLU A 147 23.61 -8.59 7.16
C GLU A 147 22.93 -8.60 8.53
N LYS A 148 22.35 -7.48 8.96
CA LYS A 148 21.63 -7.41 10.23
C LYS A 148 20.39 -8.28 10.19
N VAL A 149 20.26 -9.15 11.19
CA VAL A 149 19.03 -9.94 11.40
C VAL A 149 17.90 -8.96 11.72
N ASP A 150 16.89 -8.96 10.87
CA ASP A 150 15.68 -8.17 11.06
C ASP A 150 14.93 -8.65 12.32
N ALA A 151 14.48 -7.71 13.15
CA ALA A 151 13.76 -8.02 14.40
C ALA A 151 12.47 -8.84 14.14
N SER A 152 11.84 -8.65 12.98
CA SER A 152 10.66 -9.44 12.57
C SER A 152 11.03 -10.90 12.29
N THR A 153 12.16 -11.16 11.62
CA THR A 153 12.67 -12.50 11.36
C THR A 153 13.05 -13.21 12.68
N ALA A 154 13.71 -12.50 13.59
CA ALA A 154 14.03 -13.06 14.91
C ALA A 154 12.76 -13.41 15.73
N GLY A 155 11.73 -12.57 15.63
CA GLY A 155 10.42 -12.83 16.23
C GLY A 155 9.76 -14.08 15.66
N MET A 156 9.75 -14.23 14.33
CA MET A 156 9.18 -15.41 13.65
C MET A 156 9.92 -16.69 14.00
N ASP A 157 11.25 -16.65 14.09
CA ASP A 157 12.07 -17.80 14.50
C ASP A 157 11.80 -18.23 15.94
N MET A 158 11.56 -17.27 16.83
CA MET A 158 11.13 -17.57 18.20
C MET A 158 9.75 -18.24 18.21
N PHE A 159 8.80 -17.76 17.42
CA PHE A 159 7.47 -18.36 17.27
C PHE A 159 7.54 -19.79 16.72
N ASN A 160 8.41 -20.05 15.75
CA ASN A 160 8.57 -21.36 15.14
C ASN A 160 9.09 -22.42 16.11
N LYS A 161 9.80 -22.03 17.18
CA LYS A 161 10.30 -22.91 18.24
C LYS A 161 9.27 -23.24 19.31
N MET A 162 8.11 -22.54 19.30
CA MET A 162 7.08 -22.74 20.32
C MET A 162 6.09 -23.87 19.96
N PRO A 163 5.50 -24.56 20.94
CA PRO A 163 4.37 -25.42 20.68
C PRO A 163 3.20 -24.68 20.03
N ARG A 164 2.56 -25.27 19.05
CA ARG A 164 1.47 -24.61 18.27
C ARG A 164 0.32 -24.08 19.13
N TRP A 165 -0.03 -24.77 20.24
CA TRP A 165 -1.08 -24.30 21.13
C TRP A 165 -0.74 -22.97 21.81
N MET A 166 0.54 -22.80 22.18
CA MET A 166 1.04 -21.55 22.77
C MET A 166 1.05 -20.43 21.74
N GLY A 167 1.54 -20.68 20.51
CA GLY A 167 1.46 -19.70 19.42
C GLY A 167 0.03 -19.27 19.13
N LYS A 168 -0.93 -20.22 19.09
CA LYS A 168 -2.36 -19.88 18.92
C LYS A 168 -2.90 -19.03 20.07
N ALA A 169 -2.49 -19.30 21.31
CA ALA A 169 -2.92 -18.51 22.48
C ALA A 169 -2.39 -17.08 22.40
N ILE A 170 -1.11 -16.90 22.03
CA ILE A 170 -0.50 -15.58 21.86
C ILE A 170 -1.20 -14.79 20.74
N VAL A 171 -1.40 -15.40 19.57
CA VAL A 171 -2.10 -14.73 18.45
C VAL A 171 -3.52 -14.34 18.85
N ARG A 172 -4.27 -15.21 19.52
CA ARG A 172 -5.62 -14.88 20.02
C ARG A 172 -5.60 -13.72 21.00
N PHE A 173 -4.61 -13.68 21.89
CA PHE A 173 -4.44 -12.60 22.83
C PHE A 173 -4.10 -11.27 22.12
N LEU A 174 -3.21 -11.29 21.13
CA LEU A 174 -2.89 -10.12 20.31
C LEU A 174 -4.12 -9.64 19.53
N MET A 175 -4.90 -10.56 18.95
CA MET A 175 -6.16 -10.20 18.28
C MET A 175 -7.18 -9.60 19.26
N PHE A 176 -7.22 -10.08 20.49
CA PHE A 176 -8.04 -9.46 21.53
C PHE A 176 -7.57 -8.04 21.85
N LEU A 177 -6.28 -7.82 22.01
CA LEU A 177 -5.71 -6.48 22.21
C LEU A 177 -6.03 -5.57 21.00
N ASP A 178 -5.93 -6.09 19.78
CA ASP A 178 -6.21 -5.35 18.57
C ASP A 178 -7.67 -4.87 18.52
N ARG A 179 -8.62 -5.75 18.81
CA ARG A 179 -10.05 -5.40 18.88
C ARG A 179 -10.35 -4.27 19.87
N HIS A 180 -9.53 -4.12 20.91
CA HIS A 180 -9.69 -3.09 21.94
C HIS A 180 -8.79 -1.85 21.71
N GLY A 181 -7.99 -1.82 20.64
CA GLY A 181 -7.05 -0.75 20.36
C GLY A 181 -5.86 -0.69 21.31
N TRP A 182 -5.50 -1.80 21.94
CA TRP A 182 -4.44 -1.92 22.95
C TRP A 182 -3.15 -2.53 22.41
N VAL A 183 -3.08 -2.78 21.11
CA VAL A 183 -1.86 -3.29 20.47
C VAL A 183 -0.67 -2.38 20.77
N PRO A 184 0.51 -2.93 21.09
CA PRO A 184 1.74 -2.18 21.26
C PRO A 184 2.06 -1.32 20.02
N SER A 185 2.55 -0.10 20.22
CA SER A 185 2.91 0.81 19.12
C SER A 185 3.98 0.23 18.21
N ASP A 186 4.95 -0.48 18.81
CA ASP A 186 6.07 -1.09 18.08
C ASP A 186 5.58 -2.19 17.11
N LEU A 187 4.57 -2.96 17.51
CA LEU A 187 3.96 -3.95 16.61
C LEU A 187 3.23 -3.26 15.45
N ILE A 188 2.47 -2.19 15.72
CA ILE A 188 1.80 -1.41 14.67
C ILE A 188 2.82 -0.83 13.68
N ALA A 189 3.96 -0.34 14.18
CA ALA A 189 4.98 0.32 13.37
C ALA A 189 5.81 -0.64 12.49
N THR A 190 5.85 -1.92 12.83
CA THR A 190 6.72 -2.90 12.17
C THR A 190 5.98 -4.03 11.44
N ASP A 191 4.67 -4.16 11.64
CA ASP A 191 3.86 -5.18 10.99
C ASP A 191 3.19 -4.61 9.72
N PRO A 192 3.48 -5.13 8.51
CA PRO A 192 2.97 -4.64 7.23
C PRO A 192 1.44 -4.59 7.18
N TYR A 193 0.78 -5.46 7.92
CA TYR A 193 -0.68 -5.49 7.97
C TYR A 193 -1.33 -4.33 8.74
N TYR A 194 -0.52 -3.42 9.29
CA TYR A 194 -1.00 -2.15 9.86
C TYR A 194 -0.72 -0.94 8.95
N SER A 195 -0.16 -1.14 7.76
CA SER A 195 0.05 -0.07 6.78
C SER A 195 -1.26 0.34 6.07
N SER A 196 -1.24 1.47 5.38
CA SER A 196 -2.34 1.91 4.51
C SER A 196 -2.46 1.02 3.28
N VAL A 197 -1.31 0.64 2.71
CA VAL A 197 -1.21 -0.25 1.55
C VAL A 197 -0.03 -1.20 1.68
N VAL A 198 -0.23 -2.45 1.32
CA VAL A 198 0.86 -3.40 1.09
C VAL A 198 1.09 -3.53 -0.42
N ILE A 199 2.36 -3.44 -0.83
CA ILE A 199 2.75 -3.47 -2.23
C ILE A 199 3.67 -4.67 -2.48
N SER A 200 3.34 -5.49 -3.47
CA SER A 200 4.17 -6.60 -3.92
C SER A 200 4.54 -6.45 -5.39
N ASN A 201 5.85 -6.39 -5.68
CA ASN A 201 6.36 -6.26 -7.04
C ASN A 201 6.70 -7.65 -7.63
N LEU A 202 5.69 -8.31 -8.17
CA LEU A 202 5.82 -9.60 -8.85
C LEU A 202 6.57 -9.48 -10.19
N GLY A 203 6.53 -8.32 -10.83
CA GLY A 203 7.29 -8.04 -12.04
C GLY A 203 8.80 -8.21 -11.86
N SER A 204 9.32 -7.96 -10.65
CA SER A 204 10.75 -8.18 -10.32
C SER A 204 11.20 -9.65 -10.43
N ILE A 205 10.25 -10.57 -10.33
CA ILE A 205 10.45 -12.02 -10.46
C ILE A 205 9.80 -12.58 -11.74
N LYS A 206 9.46 -11.72 -12.71
CA LYS A 206 8.86 -12.06 -14.01
C LYS A 206 7.51 -12.79 -13.89
N LEU A 207 6.70 -12.40 -12.91
CA LEU A 207 5.37 -12.94 -12.73
C LEU A 207 4.33 -11.93 -13.21
N LYS A 208 3.28 -12.44 -13.85
CA LYS A 208 2.13 -11.63 -14.29
C LYS A 208 1.40 -11.01 -13.11
N CYS A 209 0.63 -9.98 -13.40
CA CYS A 209 -0.24 -9.37 -12.41
C CYS A 209 -1.30 -10.36 -11.92
N GLY A 210 -1.60 -10.27 -10.65
CA GLY A 210 -2.67 -11.00 -9.97
C GLY A 210 -3.23 -10.16 -8.84
N TYR A 211 -3.94 -10.79 -7.92
CA TYR A 211 -4.48 -10.14 -6.72
C TYR A 211 -3.98 -10.88 -5.49
N HIS A 212 -3.86 -10.16 -4.39
CA HIS A 212 -3.53 -10.73 -3.10
C HIS A 212 -4.69 -10.51 -2.14
N HIS A 213 -4.99 -11.50 -1.31
CA HIS A 213 -6.03 -11.38 -0.30
C HIS A 213 -5.64 -10.37 0.79
N LEU A 214 -6.63 -9.73 1.39
CA LEU A 214 -6.48 -9.00 2.64
C LEU A 214 -6.46 -10.01 3.81
N THR A 215 -6.18 -9.53 5.01
CA THR A 215 -6.19 -10.37 6.21
C THR A 215 -7.11 -9.79 7.28
N ASN A 216 -7.63 -10.67 8.15
CA ASN A 216 -8.34 -10.25 9.35
C ASN A 216 -7.38 -9.89 10.50
N TRP A 217 -6.08 -10.09 10.30
CA TRP A 217 -5.01 -9.59 11.16
C TRP A 217 -4.63 -8.18 10.71
N GLY A 218 -4.39 -7.28 11.67
CA GLY A 218 -4.02 -5.89 11.39
C GLY A 218 -5.16 -5.04 10.80
N THR A 219 -4.80 -3.96 10.14
CA THR A 219 -5.75 -2.93 9.68
C THR A 219 -5.56 -2.55 8.21
N CYS A 220 -4.65 -3.19 7.47
CA CYS A 220 -4.43 -2.90 6.05
C CYS A 220 -5.68 -3.21 5.22
N SER A 221 -6.14 -2.23 4.46
CA SER A 221 -7.38 -2.31 3.67
C SER A 221 -7.15 -2.19 2.17
N LEU A 222 -5.90 -2.08 1.74
CA LEU A 222 -5.51 -1.98 0.34
C LEU A 222 -4.26 -2.82 0.07
N PHE A 223 -4.30 -3.67 -0.94
CA PHE A 223 -3.14 -4.40 -1.44
C PHE A 223 -2.92 -4.07 -2.92
N CYS A 224 -1.69 -3.80 -3.32
CA CYS A 224 -1.32 -3.52 -4.70
C CYS A 224 -0.29 -4.53 -5.20
N ILE A 225 -0.64 -5.27 -6.24
CA ILE A 225 0.27 -6.15 -6.96
C ILE A 225 0.74 -5.43 -8.22
N ILE A 226 2.05 -5.37 -8.42
CA ILE A 226 2.68 -4.86 -9.63
C ILE A 226 3.11 -6.06 -10.46
N GLY A 227 2.53 -6.23 -11.67
CA GLY A 227 2.86 -7.30 -12.60
C GLY A 227 4.14 -7.02 -13.40
N GLU A 228 4.52 -7.96 -14.24
CA GLU A 228 5.62 -7.77 -15.18
C GLU A 228 5.26 -6.77 -16.28
N LYS A 229 6.26 -6.05 -16.78
CA LYS A 229 6.11 -5.22 -17.97
C LYS A 229 5.89 -6.10 -19.20
N LYS A 230 4.95 -5.72 -20.06
CA LYS A 230 4.68 -6.42 -21.32
C LYS A 230 4.37 -5.46 -22.45
N LYS A 231 4.63 -5.87 -23.68
CA LYS A 231 4.15 -5.16 -24.86
C LYS A 231 2.70 -5.49 -25.12
N SER A 232 1.86 -4.48 -25.29
CA SER A 232 0.44 -4.63 -25.58
C SER A 232 0.06 -3.81 -26.83
N PRO A 233 -0.87 -4.31 -27.65
CA PRO A 233 -1.39 -3.56 -28.78
C PRO A 233 -2.32 -2.46 -28.30
N PHE A 234 -2.18 -1.28 -28.89
CA PHE A 234 -3.09 -0.13 -28.78
C PHE A 234 -3.61 0.19 -30.18
N ILE A 235 -4.91 0.30 -30.30
CA ILE A 235 -5.57 0.74 -31.54
C ILE A 235 -5.62 2.25 -31.51
N ASN A 236 -4.98 2.90 -32.49
CA ASN A 236 -5.00 4.33 -32.65
C ASN A 236 -6.31 4.79 -33.30
N GLU A 237 -6.63 6.08 -33.27
CA GLU A 237 -7.84 6.66 -33.85
C GLU A 237 -7.99 6.37 -35.37
N ASP A 238 -6.87 6.28 -36.08
CA ASP A 238 -6.81 5.95 -37.51
C ASP A 238 -6.94 4.45 -37.82
N GLY A 239 -7.16 3.61 -36.79
CA GLY A 239 -7.28 2.17 -36.89
C GLY A 239 -5.94 1.40 -36.97
N THR A 240 -4.81 2.11 -36.97
CA THR A 240 -3.49 1.45 -36.90
C THR A 240 -3.22 0.89 -35.51
N VAL A 241 -2.36 -0.14 -35.44
CA VAL A 241 -1.98 -0.78 -34.17
C VAL A 241 -0.56 -0.38 -33.78
N THR A 242 -0.40 0.22 -32.62
CA THR A 242 0.91 0.52 -32.04
C THR A 242 1.17 -0.40 -30.86
N MET A 243 2.35 -1.03 -30.82
CA MET A 243 2.77 -1.83 -29.67
C MET A 243 3.42 -0.94 -28.62
N ARG A 244 2.84 -0.85 -27.43
CA ARG A 244 3.37 -0.05 -26.32
C ARG A 244 3.73 -0.93 -25.14
N GLU A 245 4.72 -0.51 -24.36
CA GLU A 245 5.04 -1.16 -23.10
C GLU A 245 3.99 -0.79 -22.06
N THR A 246 3.46 -1.79 -21.38
CA THR A 246 2.40 -1.61 -20.38
C THR A 246 2.73 -2.33 -19.08
N LEU A 247 2.10 -1.84 -18.02
CA LEU A 247 2.10 -2.43 -16.70
C LEU A 247 0.66 -2.74 -16.28
N GLU A 248 0.46 -3.86 -15.62
CA GLU A 248 -0.80 -4.15 -14.96
C GLU A 248 -0.62 -4.08 -13.44
N LEU A 249 -1.54 -3.39 -12.78
CA LEU A 249 -1.68 -3.36 -11.33
C LEU A 249 -2.95 -4.09 -10.93
N GLY A 250 -2.86 -4.95 -9.93
CA GLY A 250 -3.99 -5.61 -9.29
C GLY A 250 -4.22 -5.02 -7.90
N LEU A 251 -5.34 -4.37 -7.72
CA LEU A 251 -5.73 -3.78 -6.45
C LEU A 251 -6.76 -4.67 -5.77
N THR A 252 -6.49 -5.05 -4.52
CA THR A 252 -7.47 -5.66 -3.62
C THR A 252 -7.84 -4.64 -2.56
N ILE A 253 -9.12 -4.36 -2.43
CA ILE A 253 -9.64 -3.31 -1.54
C ILE A 253 -10.69 -3.89 -0.59
N ASP A 254 -10.83 -3.30 0.59
CA ASP A 254 -11.98 -3.53 1.48
C ASP A 254 -13.16 -2.69 0.98
N GLU A 255 -14.15 -3.33 0.31
CA GLU A 255 -15.26 -2.62 -0.35
C GLU A 255 -16.20 -1.88 0.64
N ARG A 256 -16.13 -2.20 1.92
CA ARG A 256 -16.96 -1.57 2.95
C ARG A 256 -16.59 -0.11 3.23
N LEU A 257 -15.39 0.34 2.83
CA LEU A 257 -14.84 1.66 3.22
C LEU A 257 -15.35 2.82 2.38
N ALA A 258 -15.76 2.55 1.14
CA ALA A 258 -16.27 3.54 0.21
C ALA A 258 -17.13 2.87 -0.88
N ASP A 259 -17.96 3.65 -1.54
CA ASP A 259 -18.75 3.20 -2.67
C ASP A 259 -17.94 3.07 -3.97
N GLY A 260 -18.49 2.37 -4.97
CA GLY A 260 -17.85 2.13 -6.25
C GLY A 260 -17.51 3.40 -7.03
N TYR A 261 -18.29 4.47 -6.87
CA TYR A 261 -17.99 5.75 -7.50
C TYR A 261 -16.74 6.41 -6.91
N TYR A 262 -16.62 6.34 -5.59
CA TYR A 262 -15.41 6.83 -4.91
C TYR A 262 -14.16 6.06 -5.35
N TYR A 263 -14.25 4.73 -5.44
CA TYR A 263 -13.16 3.89 -5.93
C TYR A 263 -12.83 4.17 -7.39
N SER A 264 -13.84 4.32 -8.26
CA SER A 264 -13.62 4.68 -9.66
C SER A 264 -12.83 5.98 -9.83
N LYS A 265 -13.19 7.04 -9.11
CA LYS A 265 -12.44 8.30 -9.12
C LYS A 265 -11.03 8.15 -8.55
N SER A 266 -10.85 7.31 -7.52
CA SER A 266 -9.54 7.06 -6.94
C SER A 266 -8.62 6.31 -7.91
N VAL A 267 -9.15 5.36 -8.66
CA VAL A 267 -8.41 4.62 -9.69
C VAL A 267 -8.02 5.54 -10.85
N ARG A 268 -8.93 6.41 -11.31
CA ARG A 268 -8.60 7.39 -12.36
C ARG A 268 -7.49 8.35 -11.93
N LEU A 269 -7.50 8.80 -10.66
CA LEU A 269 -6.41 9.60 -10.12
C LEU A 269 -5.09 8.82 -10.13
N LEU A 270 -5.11 7.56 -9.71
CA LEU A 270 -3.91 6.70 -9.73
C LEU A 270 -3.39 6.53 -11.16
N GLU A 271 -4.27 6.22 -12.14
CA GLU A 271 -3.89 6.09 -13.55
C GLU A 271 -3.31 7.40 -14.10
N TYR A 272 -3.92 8.53 -13.76
CA TYR A 272 -3.44 9.86 -14.15
C TYR A 272 -2.02 10.10 -13.63
N LEU A 273 -1.77 9.89 -12.33
CA LEU A 273 -0.45 10.06 -11.72
C LEU A 273 0.61 9.14 -12.32
N LEU A 274 0.24 7.93 -12.72
CA LEU A 274 1.16 6.98 -13.35
C LEU A 274 1.49 7.34 -14.80
N THR A 275 0.59 8.07 -15.48
CA THR A 275 0.81 8.58 -16.84
C THR A 275 1.33 10.04 -16.88
N HIS A 276 1.29 10.75 -15.76
CA HIS A 276 1.80 12.11 -15.57
C HIS A 276 2.72 12.16 -14.33
N PRO A 277 3.84 11.43 -14.33
CA PRO A 277 4.69 11.28 -13.16
C PRO A 277 5.35 12.58 -12.68
N GLU A 278 5.36 13.64 -13.47
CA GLU A 278 5.77 15.00 -13.08
C GLU A 278 4.89 15.59 -11.96
N GLU A 279 3.63 15.17 -11.85
CA GLU A 279 2.75 15.58 -10.76
C GLU A 279 3.19 15.03 -9.40
N LEU A 280 4.08 14.03 -9.39
CA LEU A 280 4.67 13.47 -8.17
C LEU A 280 5.87 14.27 -7.66
N GLU A 281 6.35 15.26 -8.42
CA GLU A 281 7.36 16.24 -7.98
C GLU A 281 6.77 17.30 -7.04
N LYS A 282 5.45 17.38 -6.97
CA LYS A 282 4.69 18.26 -6.07
C LYS A 282 4.34 17.51 -4.77
N PRO A 283 4.10 18.24 -3.68
CA PRO A 283 3.69 17.64 -2.40
C PRO A 283 2.52 16.65 -2.54
N MET A 284 2.49 15.62 -1.70
CA MET A 284 1.41 14.61 -1.71
C MET A 284 0.03 15.21 -1.44
N SER A 285 -0.04 16.31 -0.68
CA SER A 285 -1.28 17.03 -0.37
C SER A 285 -1.74 18.00 -1.46
N GLU A 286 -0.91 18.28 -2.46
CA GLU A 286 -1.29 19.19 -3.55
C GLU A 286 -2.31 18.52 -4.46
N GLU A 287 -3.49 19.16 -4.62
CA GLU A 287 -4.57 18.65 -5.45
C GLU A 287 -4.17 18.58 -6.93
N VAL A 288 -4.68 17.58 -7.60
CA VAL A 288 -4.43 17.32 -9.02
C VAL A 288 -5.76 17.35 -9.77
N GLN A 289 -5.78 18.08 -10.89
CA GLN A 289 -6.93 18.05 -11.80
C GLN A 289 -6.73 16.93 -12.83
N TYR A 290 -7.56 15.92 -12.79
CA TYR A 290 -7.45 14.69 -13.59
C TYR A 290 -8.76 14.30 -14.31
N GLU A 291 -9.79 15.14 -14.23
CA GLU A 291 -11.10 14.98 -14.91
C GLU A 291 -11.33 16.09 -15.95
#